data_59d320e821fd825d3c6885f2e9a037b9
#
_entry.id   59d320e821fd825d3c6885f2e9a037b9
#
_cell.length_a   1.000
_cell.length_b   1.000
_cell.length_c   1.000
_cell.angle_alpha   90.00
_cell.angle_beta   90.00
_cell.angle_gamma   90.00
#
_symmetry.space_group_name_H-M   'P 1'
#
loop_
_entity.id
_entity.type
_entity.pdbx_description
1 polymer ?
#
loop_
_entity_poly.entity_id
_entity_poly.type
_entity_poly.pdbx_seq_one_letter_code
_entity_poly.pdbx_strand_id
1 'polypeptide(L)'
;MRQINTSFPWIKSLLFFPAFLFFSAQVGWAIPDEEIRQKQSELQGKRVGERIAFWAQRFVGTPYDEDPRGDYVSRAVIAADEKVDCMYLTFRAVELALSHNPEEAARIALQKRFHSRGILQDGKVINYDDRFEYGEDMIESGKWGKEITSRLGRTVRIKGSRGQDFYEILFSVELMRGMGKLKSGDLLFFMKFPEKRMVGEGVGHIGIVKTEESAGKRKVFLIHAGGLKNKGGAVKKVLLKDYLNKMPFAGVKVTRFE
;
A
#
# COMPACT_ATOMS: atom_id res chain seq x y z
N MET A 1 9.53 -91.80 -16.79
CA MET A 1 10.04 -90.40 -16.94
C MET A 1 8.94 -89.50 -16.49
N ARG A 2 9.08 -88.83 -15.33
CA ARG A 2 8.10 -87.97 -14.70
C ARG A 2 8.48 -86.48 -15.05
N GLN A 3 7.57 -85.80 -15.67
CA GLN A 3 7.66 -84.32 -15.86
C GLN A 3 7.18 -83.64 -14.58
N ILE A 4 7.99 -82.74 -14.05
CA ILE A 4 7.67 -81.92 -12.91
C ILE A 4 7.27 -80.52 -13.47
N ASN A 5 6.01 -80.17 -13.26
CA ASN A 5 5.42 -78.91 -13.69
C ASN A 5 5.49 -77.95 -12.47
N THR A 6 6.31 -76.93 -12.53
CA THR A 6 6.43 -75.89 -11.49
C THR A 6 5.83 -74.60 -12.02
N SER A 7 4.58 -74.34 -11.66
CA SER A 7 3.92 -73.02 -11.89
C SER A 7 4.22 -72.07 -10.69
N PHE A 8 4.95 -70.98 -10.97
CA PHE A 8 5.14 -69.86 -10.04
C PHE A 8 3.97 -68.89 -10.17
N PRO A 9 3.32 -68.44 -9.05
CA PRO A 9 2.32 -67.41 -9.10
C PRO A 9 2.97 -66.02 -9.10
N TRP A 10 2.60 -65.20 -10.07
CA TRP A 10 2.95 -63.80 -10.14
C TRP A 10 2.16 -62.98 -9.12
N ILE A 11 2.85 -62.51 -8.07
CA ILE A 11 2.29 -61.55 -7.11
C ILE A 11 2.31 -60.17 -7.77
N LYS A 12 1.14 -59.67 -8.15
CA LYS A 12 0.95 -58.26 -8.57
C LYS A 12 0.98 -57.38 -7.33
N SER A 13 2.12 -56.75 -7.05
CA SER A 13 2.20 -55.68 -6.07
C SER A 13 1.47 -54.43 -6.61
N LEU A 14 0.30 -54.14 -6.07
CA LEU A 14 -0.37 -52.85 -6.25
C LEU A 14 0.41 -51.81 -5.42
N LEU A 15 1.17 -50.96 -6.11
CA LEU A 15 1.74 -49.77 -5.54
C LEU A 15 0.60 -48.73 -5.35
N PHE A 16 0.15 -48.61 -4.11
CA PHE A 16 -0.71 -47.48 -3.70
C PHE A 16 0.13 -46.21 -3.65
N PHE A 17 0.00 -45.34 -4.66
CA PHE A 17 0.48 -43.98 -4.58
C PHE A 17 -0.53 -43.16 -3.77
N PRO A 18 -0.17 -42.63 -2.59
CA PRO A 18 -1.05 -41.66 -1.93
C PRO A 18 -1.08 -40.39 -2.77
N ALA A 19 -2.25 -40.07 -3.35
CA ALA A 19 -2.50 -38.79 -3.96
C ALA A 19 -2.42 -37.72 -2.84
N PHE A 20 -1.28 -37.04 -2.76
CA PHE A 20 -1.16 -35.80 -1.98
C PHE A 20 -2.06 -34.76 -2.65
N LEU A 21 -3.27 -34.61 -2.15
CA LEU A 21 -4.13 -33.45 -2.42
C LEU A 21 -3.40 -32.23 -1.83
N PHE A 22 -2.67 -31.52 -2.68
CA PHE A 22 -2.25 -30.17 -2.40
C PHE A 22 -3.52 -29.31 -2.28
N PHE A 23 -4.03 -29.15 -1.06
CA PHE A 23 -4.91 -28.04 -0.76
C PHE A 23 -4.06 -26.78 -0.95
N SER A 24 -4.17 -26.16 -2.13
CA SER A 24 -3.78 -24.76 -2.29
C SER A 24 -4.74 -23.97 -1.41
N ALA A 25 -4.33 -23.66 -0.19
CA ALA A 25 -4.98 -22.64 0.61
C ALA A 25 -4.99 -21.39 -0.27
N GLN A 26 -6.14 -20.99 -0.75
CA GLN A 26 -6.32 -19.66 -1.33
C GLN A 26 -5.97 -18.71 -0.18
N VAL A 27 -4.79 -18.11 -0.27
CA VAL A 27 -4.36 -17.07 0.66
C VAL A 27 -5.34 -15.92 0.43
N GLY A 28 -6.33 -15.81 1.30
CA GLY A 28 -7.20 -14.65 1.33
C GLY A 28 -6.29 -13.43 1.55
N TRP A 29 -6.39 -12.44 0.70
CA TRP A 29 -5.57 -11.22 0.78
C TRP A 29 -5.91 -10.33 1.98
N ALA A 30 -7.11 -10.48 2.55
CA ALA A 30 -7.52 -9.77 3.76
C ALA A 30 -6.66 -10.22 4.95
N ILE A 31 -6.11 -9.26 5.69
CA ILE A 31 -5.34 -9.55 6.90
C ILE A 31 -6.33 -9.89 8.03
N PRO A 32 -6.26 -11.10 8.64
CA PRO A 32 -7.16 -11.46 9.73
C PRO A 32 -6.99 -10.54 10.95
N ASP A 33 -8.08 -10.22 11.65
CA ASP A 33 -8.08 -9.38 12.84
C ASP A 33 -7.12 -9.90 13.93
N GLU A 34 -7.03 -11.20 14.11
CA GLU A 34 -6.12 -11.80 15.08
C GLU A 34 -4.65 -11.54 14.70
N GLU A 35 -4.30 -11.65 13.42
CA GLU A 35 -2.97 -11.29 12.93
C GLU A 35 -2.71 -9.79 13.15
N ILE A 36 -3.70 -8.93 12.91
CA ILE A 36 -3.58 -7.50 13.16
C ILE A 36 -3.28 -7.25 14.63
N ARG A 37 -4.06 -7.82 15.58
CA ARG A 37 -3.86 -7.66 17.03
C ARG A 37 -2.47 -8.10 17.46
N GLN A 38 -2.04 -9.31 17.02
CA GLN A 38 -0.73 -9.85 17.33
C GLN A 38 0.38 -8.91 16.84
N LYS A 39 0.33 -8.50 15.57
CA LYS A 39 1.37 -7.65 14.98
C LYS A 39 1.38 -6.24 15.56
N GLN A 40 0.24 -5.67 15.90
CA GLN A 40 0.18 -4.39 16.59
C GLN A 40 0.86 -4.47 17.98
N SER A 41 0.65 -5.56 18.71
CA SER A 41 1.34 -5.80 19.99
C SER A 41 2.86 -5.92 19.81
N GLU A 42 3.33 -6.72 18.85
CA GLU A 42 4.76 -6.88 18.55
C GLU A 42 5.45 -5.58 18.10
N LEU A 43 4.69 -4.67 17.49
CA LEU A 43 5.18 -3.41 16.97
C LEU A 43 5.11 -2.26 17.98
N GLN A 44 4.57 -2.49 19.16
CA GLN A 44 4.57 -1.50 20.24
C GLN A 44 5.97 -0.93 20.44
N GLY A 45 6.37 0.10 20.73
CA GLY A 45 7.73 0.62 20.90
C GLY A 45 8.53 0.87 19.60
N LYS A 46 8.04 0.45 18.44
CA LYS A 46 8.62 0.87 17.15
C LYS A 46 8.11 2.27 16.79
N ARG A 47 8.98 3.05 16.11
CA ARG A 47 8.57 4.37 15.60
C ARG A 47 7.40 4.24 14.64
N VAL A 48 6.50 5.22 14.61
CA VAL A 48 5.31 5.23 13.75
C VAL A 48 5.66 4.92 12.28
N GLY A 49 6.69 5.57 11.74
CA GLY A 49 7.11 5.32 10.37
C GLY A 49 7.56 3.88 10.10
N GLU A 50 8.21 3.23 11.07
CA GLU A 50 8.59 1.80 10.94
C GLU A 50 7.36 0.91 10.93
N ARG A 51 6.34 1.23 11.74
CA ARG A 51 5.04 0.53 11.76
C ARG A 51 4.29 0.71 10.44
N ILE A 52 4.26 1.94 9.89
CA ILE A 52 3.64 2.21 8.57
C ILE A 52 4.33 1.37 7.48
N ALA A 53 5.66 1.38 7.43
CA ALA A 53 6.39 0.61 6.44
C ALA A 53 6.24 -0.92 6.62
N PHE A 54 6.06 -1.39 7.86
CA PHE A 54 5.73 -2.80 8.14
C PHE A 54 4.38 -3.16 7.54
N TRP A 55 3.33 -2.40 7.85
CA TRP A 55 1.99 -2.67 7.34
C TRP A 55 1.92 -2.56 5.82
N ALA A 56 2.55 -1.55 5.22
CA ALA A 56 2.66 -1.48 3.76
C ALA A 56 3.31 -2.72 3.15
N GLN A 57 4.36 -3.28 3.79
CA GLN A 57 5.03 -4.50 3.35
C GLN A 57 4.12 -5.72 3.40
N ARG A 58 3.16 -5.79 4.33
CA ARG A 58 2.18 -6.88 4.43
C ARG A 58 1.22 -6.92 3.24
N PHE A 59 0.99 -5.80 2.60
CA PHE A 59 0.17 -5.71 1.39
C PHE A 59 0.92 -6.07 0.10
N VAL A 60 2.24 -6.31 0.11
CA VAL A 60 2.98 -6.67 -1.11
C VAL A 60 2.42 -7.97 -1.71
N GLY A 61 2.02 -7.90 -2.98
CA GLY A 61 1.34 -8.98 -3.70
C GLY A 61 -0.19 -8.84 -3.73
N THR A 62 -0.81 -8.04 -2.84
CA THR A 62 -2.26 -7.80 -2.89
C THR A 62 -2.67 -7.26 -4.26
N PRO A 63 -3.75 -7.80 -4.87
CA PRO A 63 -4.24 -7.33 -6.15
C PRO A 63 -4.59 -5.83 -6.16
N TYR A 64 -4.42 -5.20 -7.32
CA TYR A 64 -4.84 -3.81 -7.52
C TYR A 64 -6.35 -3.72 -7.58
N ASP A 65 -6.92 -2.71 -6.89
CA ASP A 65 -8.35 -2.43 -6.93
C ASP A 65 -8.73 -1.70 -8.23
N GLU A 66 -9.51 -2.39 -9.08
CA GLU A 66 -9.95 -1.87 -10.37
C GLU A 66 -11.23 -1.05 -10.30
N ASP A 67 -11.94 -1.05 -9.16
CA ASP A 67 -13.14 -0.24 -8.98
C ASP A 67 -12.79 1.27 -9.11
N PRO A 68 -13.42 2.02 -10.01
CA PRO A 68 -13.12 3.44 -10.22
C PRO A 68 -13.26 4.30 -8.97
N ARG A 69 -14.20 3.96 -8.08
CA ARG A 69 -14.44 4.66 -6.81
C ARG A 69 -13.62 4.10 -5.65
N GLY A 70 -13.09 2.89 -5.81
CA GLY A 70 -12.53 2.05 -4.76
C GLY A 70 -13.57 1.08 -4.19
N ASP A 71 -13.21 -0.21 -4.10
CA ASP A 71 -14.09 -1.30 -3.63
C ASP A 71 -14.71 -0.98 -2.26
N TYR A 72 -13.92 -0.43 -1.34
CA TYR A 72 -14.39 -0.02 -0.01
C TYR A 72 -15.50 1.05 -0.04
N VAL A 73 -15.45 1.97 -1.03
CA VAL A 73 -16.49 3.00 -1.23
C VAL A 73 -17.74 2.38 -1.84
N SER A 74 -17.58 1.58 -2.91
CA SER A 74 -18.70 0.93 -3.60
C SER A 74 -19.45 -0.04 -2.69
N ARG A 75 -18.74 -0.70 -1.77
CA ARG A 75 -19.35 -1.58 -0.74
C ARG A 75 -19.83 -0.82 0.50
N ALA A 76 -19.51 0.46 0.62
CA ALA A 76 -19.77 1.29 1.80
C ALA A 76 -19.18 0.70 3.10
N VAL A 77 -17.97 0.09 3.05
CA VAL A 77 -17.30 -0.52 4.19
C VAL A 77 -16.02 0.23 4.55
N ILE A 78 -15.64 0.23 5.83
CA ILE A 78 -14.42 0.93 6.26
C ILE A 78 -13.14 0.13 5.96
N ALA A 79 -13.22 -1.19 5.86
CA ALA A 79 -12.11 -2.07 5.52
C ALA A 79 -12.50 -3.03 4.38
N ALA A 80 -11.62 -3.12 3.36
CA ALA A 80 -11.73 -4.00 2.20
C ALA A 80 -10.30 -4.30 1.71
N ASP A 81 -9.59 -5.14 2.46
CA ASP A 81 -8.13 -5.34 2.31
C ASP A 81 -7.78 -6.35 1.19
N GLU A 82 -8.79 -6.94 0.51
CA GLU A 82 -8.62 -7.96 -0.54
C GLU A 82 -8.03 -7.38 -1.83
N LYS A 83 -8.31 -6.11 -2.10
CA LYS A 83 -7.78 -5.34 -3.23
C LYS A 83 -7.50 -3.92 -2.79
N VAL A 84 -6.42 -3.33 -3.30
CA VAL A 84 -6.03 -1.98 -2.87
C VAL A 84 -5.55 -1.14 -4.05
N ASP A 85 -5.94 0.12 -4.09
CA ASP A 85 -5.28 1.14 -4.88
C ASP A 85 -4.23 1.91 -4.05
N CYS A 86 -3.58 2.92 -4.63
CA CYS A 86 -2.52 3.64 -3.95
C CYS A 86 -3.02 4.47 -2.75
N MET A 87 -4.22 5.01 -2.80
CA MET A 87 -4.81 5.75 -1.68
C MET A 87 -5.19 4.79 -0.56
N TYR A 88 -5.92 3.72 -0.88
CA TYR A 88 -6.38 2.76 0.12
C TYR A 88 -5.20 2.05 0.80
N LEU A 89 -4.18 1.62 0.05
CA LEU A 89 -2.94 1.08 0.62
C LEU A 89 -2.33 2.03 1.66
N THR A 90 -2.27 3.33 1.31
CA THR A 90 -1.73 4.36 2.21
C THR A 90 -2.62 4.53 3.45
N PHE A 91 -3.93 4.57 3.27
CA PHE A 91 -4.90 4.64 4.36
C PHE A 91 -4.68 3.48 5.34
N ARG A 92 -4.76 2.25 4.86
CA ARG A 92 -4.67 1.08 5.74
C ARG A 92 -3.32 0.95 6.44
N ALA A 93 -2.22 1.18 5.73
CA ALA A 93 -0.89 1.10 6.35
C ALA A 93 -0.72 2.11 7.50
N VAL A 94 -1.25 3.33 7.35
CA VAL A 94 -1.19 4.37 8.38
C VAL A 94 -2.15 4.06 9.54
N GLU A 95 -3.38 3.66 9.25
CA GLU A 95 -4.40 3.36 10.26
C GLU A 95 -3.99 2.20 11.17
N LEU A 96 -3.51 1.11 10.57
CA LEU A 96 -2.98 -0.04 11.29
C LEU A 96 -1.72 0.30 12.11
N ALA A 97 -0.90 1.24 11.62
CA ALA A 97 0.28 1.69 12.35
C ALA A 97 -0.04 2.60 13.54
N LEU A 98 -1.11 3.37 13.46
CA LEU A 98 -1.50 4.32 14.52
C LEU A 98 -2.40 3.68 15.59
N SER A 99 -2.95 2.50 15.34
CA SER A 99 -3.87 1.80 16.22
C SER A 99 -3.19 0.69 17.03
N HIS A 100 -3.91 0.22 18.07
CA HIS A 100 -3.50 -0.89 18.93
C HIS A 100 -4.36 -2.15 18.74
N ASN A 101 -5.47 -2.03 18.00
CA ASN A 101 -6.38 -3.12 17.65
C ASN A 101 -7.17 -2.76 16.38
N PRO A 102 -7.84 -3.74 15.72
CA PRO A 102 -8.61 -3.51 14.51
C PRO A 102 -9.75 -2.49 14.67
N GLU A 103 -10.43 -2.47 15.82
CA GLU A 103 -11.53 -1.56 16.11
C GLU A 103 -11.04 -0.10 16.19
N GLU A 104 -9.86 0.10 16.76
CA GLU A 104 -9.23 1.40 16.78
C GLU A 104 -8.77 1.83 15.38
N ALA A 105 -8.27 0.90 14.57
CA ALA A 105 -7.92 1.19 13.17
C ALA A 105 -9.15 1.68 12.41
N ALA A 106 -10.32 1.06 12.60
CA ALA A 106 -11.56 1.51 11.99
C ALA A 106 -11.99 2.92 12.49
N ARG A 107 -11.83 3.22 13.79
CA ARG A 107 -12.09 4.57 14.31
C ARG A 107 -11.15 5.62 13.73
N ILE A 108 -9.87 5.29 13.56
CA ILE A 108 -8.87 6.16 12.94
C ILE A 108 -9.21 6.39 11.47
N ALA A 109 -9.66 5.35 10.73
CA ALA A 109 -10.11 5.47 9.36
C ALA A 109 -11.27 6.47 9.22
N LEU A 110 -12.30 6.37 10.08
CA LEU A 110 -13.43 7.31 10.10
C LEU A 110 -12.99 8.75 10.40
N GLN A 111 -11.91 8.96 11.14
CA GLN A 111 -11.38 10.30 11.43
C GLN A 111 -10.51 10.86 10.31
N LYS A 112 -9.75 9.99 9.63
CA LYS A 112 -8.67 10.44 8.71
C LYS A 112 -9.08 10.50 7.25
N ARG A 113 -9.97 9.61 6.77
CA ARG A 113 -10.32 9.51 5.34
C ARG A 113 -11.32 10.55 4.84
N PHE A 114 -11.87 11.35 5.73
CA PHE A 114 -12.96 12.28 5.46
C PHE A 114 -12.55 13.72 5.75
N HIS A 115 -13.14 14.67 5.06
CA HIS A 115 -12.94 16.10 5.33
C HIS A 115 -13.40 16.41 6.75
N SER A 116 -14.59 16.01 7.15
CA SER A 116 -15.10 16.07 8.51
C SER A 116 -14.81 14.77 9.28
N ARG A 117 -15.74 13.82 9.27
CA ARG A 117 -15.62 12.51 9.90
C ARG A 117 -16.55 11.51 9.20
N GLY A 118 -16.08 10.28 9.00
CA GLY A 118 -16.92 9.18 8.54
C GLY A 118 -17.96 8.79 9.59
N ILE A 119 -19.16 8.45 9.13
CA ILE A 119 -20.30 8.01 9.96
C ILE A 119 -20.55 6.53 9.65
N LEU A 120 -20.38 5.69 10.67
CA LEU A 120 -20.66 4.26 10.57
C LEU A 120 -22.03 3.96 11.18
N GLN A 121 -22.92 3.36 10.40
CA GLN A 121 -24.23 2.91 10.81
C GLN A 121 -24.49 1.49 10.28
N ASP A 122 -24.87 0.57 11.16
CA ASP A 122 -25.15 -0.84 10.80
C ASP A 122 -24.05 -1.49 9.94
N GLY A 123 -22.77 -1.22 10.30
CA GLY A 123 -21.61 -1.74 9.60
C GLY A 123 -21.32 -1.07 8.25
N LYS A 124 -22.08 -0.04 7.86
CA LYS A 124 -21.91 0.73 6.63
C LYS A 124 -21.48 2.17 6.92
N VAL A 125 -20.62 2.70 6.06
CA VAL A 125 -20.29 4.13 6.08
C VAL A 125 -21.31 4.84 5.20
N ILE A 126 -22.06 5.78 5.80
CA ILE A 126 -23.21 6.41 5.15
C ILE A 126 -22.89 7.77 4.50
N ASN A 127 -21.70 8.30 4.68
CA ASN A 127 -21.32 9.62 4.16
C ASN A 127 -20.01 9.60 3.36
N TYR A 128 -19.82 8.61 2.47
CA TYR A 128 -18.64 8.53 1.62
C TYR A 128 -18.46 9.72 0.66
N ASP A 129 -19.48 10.54 0.45
CA ASP A 129 -19.37 11.76 -0.35
C ASP A 129 -18.48 12.82 0.34
N ASP A 130 -18.25 12.72 1.65
CA ASP A 130 -17.33 13.56 2.44
C ASP A 130 -15.88 13.04 2.46
N ARG A 131 -15.57 11.94 1.74
CA ARG A 131 -14.22 11.36 1.73
C ARG A 131 -13.21 12.23 0.97
N PHE A 132 -11.96 12.06 1.26
CA PHE A 132 -10.90 12.51 0.37
C PHE A 132 -10.97 11.71 -0.94
N GLU A 133 -11.07 12.42 -2.05
CA GLU A 133 -11.06 11.84 -3.40
C GLU A 133 -9.68 11.92 -4.06
N TYR A 134 -8.86 12.84 -3.61
CA TYR A 134 -7.58 13.16 -4.24
C TYR A 134 -6.43 13.14 -3.22
N GLY A 135 -5.23 12.82 -3.69
CA GLY A 135 -4.06 12.80 -2.83
C GLY A 135 -3.70 14.17 -2.26
N GLU A 136 -4.08 15.28 -2.93
CA GLU A 136 -3.93 16.65 -2.42
C GLU A 136 -4.73 16.87 -1.14
N ASP A 137 -5.95 16.35 -1.08
CA ASP A 137 -6.81 16.47 0.11
C ASP A 137 -6.10 15.88 1.33
N MET A 138 -5.37 14.77 1.13
CA MET A 138 -4.56 14.15 2.19
C MET A 138 -3.47 15.11 2.68
N ILE A 139 -2.73 15.74 1.77
CA ILE A 139 -1.63 16.66 2.12
C ILE A 139 -2.19 17.89 2.83
N GLU A 140 -3.22 18.52 2.25
CA GLU A 140 -3.79 19.78 2.71
C GLU A 140 -4.51 19.65 4.06
N SER A 141 -5.11 18.49 4.32
CA SER A 141 -5.77 18.22 5.61
C SER A 141 -4.80 18.19 6.80
N GLY A 142 -3.51 17.98 6.56
CA GLY A 142 -2.52 17.72 7.61
C GLY A 142 -2.72 16.41 8.38
N LYS A 143 -3.77 15.64 8.07
CA LYS A 143 -4.08 14.36 8.76
C LYS A 143 -3.11 13.24 8.40
N TRP A 144 -2.33 13.37 7.32
CA TRP A 144 -1.47 12.33 6.74
C TRP A 144 0.02 12.63 6.89
N GLY A 145 0.39 13.17 8.03
CA GLY A 145 1.76 13.53 8.39
C GLY A 145 2.11 14.97 8.03
N LYS A 146 3.20 15.43 8.60
CA LYS A 146 3.73 16.78 8.35
C LYS A 146 4.47 16.80 7.03
N GLU A 147 4.23 17.80 6.19
CA GLU A 147 4.99 17.98 4.97
C GLU A 147 6.46 18.30 5.27
N ILE A 148 7.36 17.56 4.61
CA ILE A 148 8.81 17.67 4.78
C ILE A 148 9.55 17.86 3.45
N THR A 149 8.83 18.16 2.37
CA THR A 149 9.36 18.25 1.00
C THR A 149 10.61 19.09 0.92
N SER A 150 10.57 20.34 1.43
CA SER A 150 11.70 21.28 1.41
C SER A 150 12.89 20.87 2.28
N ARG A 151 12.69 19.99 3.27
CA ARG A 151 13.78 19.46 4.11
C ARG A 151 14.65 18.43 3.38
N LEU A 152 14.14 17.84 2.31
CA LEU A 152 14.82 16.79 1.55
C LEU A 152 15.75 17.35 0.46
N GLY A 153 15.41 18.50 -0.13
CA GLY A 153 16.20 19.13 -1.17
C GLY A 153 15.58 20.43 -1.67
N ARG A 154 16.13 20.97 -2.75
CA ARG A 154 15.63 22.19 -3.38
C ARG A 154 14.29 21.95 -4.08
N THR A 155 13.25 22.68 -3.66
CA THR A 155 11.92 22.63 -4.28
C THR A 155 11.83 23.58 -5.48
N VAL A 156 10.88 23.26 -6.36
CA VAL A 156 10.44 24.13 -7.45
C VAL A 156 8.92 24.29 -7.39
N ARG A 157 8.43 25.41 -7.93
CA ARG A 157 6.99 25.66 -8.06
C ARG A 157 6.50 25.20 -9.42
N ILE A 158 5.42 24.42 -9.43
CA ILE A 158 4.65 24.09 -10.63
C ILE A 158 3.24 24.65 -10.49
N LYS A 159 2.54 24.89 -11.59
CA LYS A 159 1.13 25.37 -11.59
C LYS A 159 0.29 24.47 -10.69
N GLY A 160 -0.49 25.06 -9.82
CA GLY A 160 -1.44 24.39 -8.93
C GLY A 160 -2.72 23.95 -9.62
N SER A 161 -3.68 23.50 -8.85
CA SER A 161 -5.05 23.12 -9.24
C SER A 161 -5.98 23.16 -8.05
N ARG A 162 -7.29 23.11 -8.26
CA ARG A 162 -8.30 22.98 -7.19
C ARG A 162 -8.16 24.09 -6.12
N GLY A 163 -7.98 25.35 -6.56
CA GLY A 163 -7.87 26.51 -5.66
C GLY A 163 -6.46 26.79 -5.14
N GLN A 164 -5.48 25.97 -5.50
CA GLN A 164 -4.07 26.22 -5.21
C GLN A 164 -3.40 26.91 -6.41
N ASP A 165 -2.68 28.02 -6.20
CA ASP A 165 -1.96 28.72 -7.25
C ASP A 165 -0.77 27.91 -7.76
N PHE A 166 -0.04 27.25 -6.84
CA PHE A 166 1.13 26.44 -7.15
C PHE A 166 1.32 25.30 -6.14
N TYR A 167 2.06 24.27 -6.57
CA TYR A 167 2.61 23.24 -5.70
C TYR A 167 4.12 23.37 -5.63
N GLU A 168 4.70 23.31 -4.43
CA GLU A 168 6.13 23.13 -4.23
C GLU A 168 6.46 21.64 -4.25
N ILE A 169 7.33 21.22 -5.17
CA ILE A 169 7.69 19.83 -5.39
C ILE A 169 9.20 19.64 -5.45
N LEU A 170 9.66 18.42 -5.23
CA LEU A 170 11.02 17.97 -5.54
C LEU A 170 11.01 17.26 -6.89
N PHE A 171 11.87 17.66 -7.83
CA PHE A 171 12.15 16.84 -9.00
C PHE A 171 12.85 15.53 -8.60
N SER A 172 12.74 14.51 -9.46
CA SER A 172 13.33 13.19 -9.20
C SER A 172 14.83 13.26 -8.87
N VAL A 173 15.58 14.13 -9.56
CA VAL A 173 17.02 14.32 -9.33
C VAL A 173 17.31 14.88 -7.92
N GLU A 174 16.50 15.81 -7.44
CA GLU A 174 16.66 16.37 -6.09
C GLU A 174 16.26 15.35 -5.01
N LEU A 175 15.19 14.58 -5.24
CA LEU A 175 14.83 13.50 -4.33
C LEU A 175 15.91 12.42 -4.29
N MET A 176 16.54 12.08 -5.43
CA MET A 176 17.66 11.14 -5.45
C MET A 176 18.85 11.64 -4.63
N ARG A 177 19.19 12.94 -4.70
CA ARG A 177 20.23 13.55 -3.87
C ARG A 177 19.85 13.52 -2.38
N GLY A 178 18.58 13.78 -2.08
CA GLY A 178 18.03 13.78 -0.71
C GLY A 178 17.65 12.39 -0.17
N MET A 179 17.84 11.32 -0.94
CA MET A 179 17.35 9.96 -0.61
C MET A 179 17.87 9.45 0.74
N GLY A 180 19.09 9.83 1.15
CA GLY A 180 19.65 9.52 2.46
C GLY A 180 18.86 10.07 3.65
N LYS A 181 18.05 11.12 3.46
CA LYS A 181 17.22 11.75 4.49
C LYS A 181 15.83 11.11 4.64
N LEU A 182 15.41 10.28 3.66
CA LEU A 182 14.14 9.55 3.73
C LEU A 182 14.17 8.54 4.87
N LYS A 183 13.03 8.31 5.51
CA LYS A 183 12.85 7.32 6.57
C LYS A 183 11.74 6.34 6.18
N SER A 184 11.78 5.13 6.74
CA SER A 184 10.65 4.20 6.62
C SER A 184 9.37 4.86 7.08
N GLY A 185 8.29 4.69 6.30
CA GLY A 185 6.98 5.29 6.57
C GLY A 185 6.78 6.71 6.02
N ASP A 186 7.79 7.32 5.37
CA ASP A 186 7.55 8.55 4.60
C ASP A 186 6.57 8.26 3.47
N LEU A 187 5.56 9.13 3.30
CA LEU A 187 4.60 9.05 2.21
C LEU A 187 5.07 9.93 1.05
N LEU A 188 5.17 9.36 -0.14
CA LEU A 188 5.53 10.06 -1.36
C LEU A 188 4.29 10.26 -2.22
N PHE A 189 3.95 11.52 -2.47
CA PHE A 189 2.86 11.94 -3.36
C PHE A 189 3.47 12.38 -4.69
N PHE A 190 3.24 11.60 -5.74
CA PHE A 190 3.79 11.84 -7.08
C PHE A 190 2.90 12.83 -7.83
N MET A 191 3.44 14.00 -8.15
CA MET A 191 2.72 15.12 -8.75
C MET A 191 2.69 15.01 -10.27
N LYS A 192 1.51 15.10 -10.86
CA LYS A 192 1.34 15.14 -12.33
C LYS A 192 1.89 16.43 -12.93
N PHE A 193 2.42 16.32 -14.13
CA PHE A 193 2.66 17.51 -14.96
C PHE A 193 1.35 18.27 -15.17
N PRO A 194 1.33 19.61 -15.06
CA PRO A 194 0.11 20.41 -15.20
C PRO A 194 -0.70 20.09 -16.46
N GLU A 195 -0.02 19.89 -17.60
CA GLU A 195 -0.61 19.56 -18.90
C GLU A 195 -1.17 18.13 -19.02
N LYS A 196 -0.87 17.26 -18.05
CA LYS A 196 -1.36 15.86 -18.00
C LYS A 196 -2.49 15.64 -17.00
N ARG A 197 -3.00 16.71 -16.39
CA ARG A 197 -4.12 16.65 -15.44
C ARG A 197 -5.43 16.65 -16.19
N MET A 198 -6.23 15.59 -16.06
CA MET A 198 -7.52 15.46 -16.76
C MET A 198 -8.67 16.11 -15.99
N VAL A 199 -8.71 15.95 -14.67
CA VAL A 199 -9.78 16.45 -13.79
C VAL A 199 -9.27 17.42 -12.73
N GLY A 200 -8.14 18.05 -12.97
CA GLY A 200 -7.53 19.00 -12.06
C GLY A 200 -6.77 18.39 -10.89
N GLU A 201 -6.70 17.05 -10.79
CA GLU A 201 -5.91 16.40 -9.74
C GLU A 201 -4.40 16.65 -9.91
N GLY A 202 -3.75 17.08 -8.83
CA GLY A 202 -2.30 17.31 -8.81
C GLY A 202 -1.51 16.04 -8.50
N VAL A 203 -2.01 15.19 -7.60
CA VAL A 203 -1.39 13.92 -7.21
C VAL A 203 -1.89 12.80 -8.11
N GLY A 204 -0.98 12.14 -8.81
CA GLY A 204 -1.33 11.02 -9.69
C GLY A 204 -1.01 9.66 -9.10
N HIS A 205 -0.23 9.59 -8.02
CA HIS A 205 0.12 8.34 -7.38
C HIS A 205 0.67 8.58 -5.97
N ILE A 206 0.56 7.56 -5.11
CA ILE A 206 1.08 7.59 -3.73
C ILE A 206 1.86 6.30 -3.47
N GLY A 207 2.93 6.40 -2.70
CA GLY A 207 3.68 5.24 -2.23
C GLY A 207 4.34 5.50 -0.87
N ILE A 208 4.77 4.42 -0.24
CA ILE A 208 5.32 4.41 1.11
C ILE A 208 6.79 4.00 1.04
N VAL A 209 7.65 4.79 1.67
CA VAL A 209 9.08 4.48 1.74
C VAL A 209 9.34 3.36 2.73
N LYS A 210 10.21 2.43 2.34
CA LYS A 210 10.83 1.45 3.23
C LYS A 210 12.34 1.50 3.07
N THR A 211 13.07 1.70 4.18
CA THR A 211 14.52 1.65 4.20
C THR A 211 14.98 0.34 4.80
N GLU A 212 15.99 -0.28 4.20
CA GLU A 212 16.59 -1.53 4.67
C GLU A 212 18.12 -1.39 4.67
N GLU A 213 18.75 -1.89 5.73
CA GLU A 213 20.20 -2.01 5.81
C GLU A 213 20.59 -3.46 5.47
N SER A 214 21.48 -3.65 4.51
CA SER A 214 21.99 -4.97 4.13
C SER A 214 23.47 -4.85 3.79
N ALA A 215 24.31 -5.65 4.45
CA ALA A 215 25.77 -5.66 4.28
C ALA A 215 26.40 -4.24 4.33
N GLY A 216 25.97 -3.43 5.29
CA GLY A 216 26.44 -2.06 5.47
C GLY A 216 25.99 -1.06 4.40
N LYS A 217 25.09 -1.49 3.48
CA LYS A 217 24.53 -0.64 2.45
C LYS A 217 23.05 -0.38 2.72
N ARG A 218 22.68 0.90 2.74
CA ARG A 218 21.30 1.32 2.87
C ARG A 218 20.61 1.29 1.52
N LYS A 219 19.48 0.58 1.44
CA LYS A 219 18.58 0.56 0.30
C LYS A 219 17.28 1.27 0.63
N VAL A 220 16.77 2.05 -0.31
CA VAL A 220 15.48 2.75 -0.18
C VAL A 220 14.52 2.18 -1.19
N PHE A 221 13.42 1.65 -0.71
CA PHE A 221 12.36 1.06 -1.51
C PHE A 221 11.12 1.94 -1.48
N LEU A 222 10.33 1.84 -2.53
CA LEU A 222 8.96 2.31 -2.61
C LEU A 222 8.02 1.10 -2.56
N ILE A 223 7.05 1.13 -1.66
CA ILE A 223 5.92 0.20 -1.65
C ILE A 223 4.72 0.96 -2.18
N HIS A 224 4.12 0.47 -3.25
CA HIS A 224 3.01 1.13 -3.92
C HIS A 224 2.08 0.14 -4.61
N ALA A 225 0.80 0.48 -4.73
CA ALA A 225 -0.14 -0.28 -5.54
C ALA A 225 0.07 0.08 -7.02
N GLY A 226 0.81 -0.77 -7.73
CA GLY A 226 1.17 -0.56 -9.13
C GLY A 226 0.17 -1.24 -10.06
N GLY A 227 -0.79 -0.49 -10.58
CA GLY A 227 -1.83 -0.98 -11.47
C GLY A 227 -2.55 0.14 -12.20
N LEU A 228 -3.53 -0.24 -12.99
CA LEU A 228 -4.48 0.64 -13.67
C LEU A 228 -5.90 0.12 -13.44
N LYS A 229 -6.88 1.02 -13.30
CA LYS A 229 -8.29 0.67 -13.04
C LYS A 229 -8.91 -0.30 -14.06
N ASN A 230 -8.36 -0.38 -15.27
CA ASN A 230 -8.86 -1.25 -16.35
C ASN A 230 -7.92 -2.40 -16.74
N LYS A 231 -6.80 -2.57 -16.06
CA LYS A 231 -5.76 -3.56 -16.39
C LYS A 231 -5.25 -4.35 -15.19
N GLY A 232 -5.74 -4.02 -14.00
CA GLY A 232 -5.28 -4.62 -12.76
C GLY A 232 -3.83 -4.30 -12.44
N GLY A 233 -3.25 -5.11 -11.60
CA GLY A 233 -1.90 -4.99 -11.07
C GLY A 233 -1.80 -5.56 -9.67
N ALA A 234 -0.79 -5.14 -8.92
CA ALA A 234 -0.62 -5.54 -7.53
C ALA A 234 0.24 -4.53 -6.76
N VAL A 235 0.22 -4.65 -5.44
CA VAL A 235 1.16 -3.94 -4.58
C VAL A 235 2.57 -4.49 -4.80
N LYS A 236 3.51 -3.59 -5.05
CA LYS A 236 4.91 -3.91 -5.36
C LYS A 236 5.84 -3.19 -4.40
N LYS A 237 6.97 -3.83 -4.11
CA LYS A 237 8.14 -3.21 -3.47
C LYS A 237 9.24 -3.12 -4.51
N VAL A 238 9.63 -1.90 -4.87
CA VAL A 238 10.63 -1.62 -5.90
C VAL A 238 11.73 -0.71 -5.35
N LEU A 239 12.92 -0.73 -5.93
CA LEU A 239 13.94 0.26 -5.57
C LEU A 239 13.44 1.66 -5.96
N LEU A 240 13.44 2.59 -5.00
CA LEU A 240 12.94 3.95 -5.24
C LEU A 240 13.71 4.64 -6.38
N LYS A 241 15.04 4.45 -6.45
CA LYS A 241 15.86 5.01 -7.53
C LYS A 241 15.38 4.55 -8.91
N ASP A 242 15.07 3.27 -9.06
CA ASP A 242 14.64 2.71 -10.34
C ASP A 242 13.24 3.21 -10.73
N TYR A 243 12.37 3.40 -9.74
CA TYR A 243 11.05 3.98 -9.94
C TYR A 243 11.14 5.43 -10.40
N LEU A 244 11.96 6.25 -9.71
CA LEU A 244 12.15 7.68 -10.03
C LEU A 244 12.70 7.91 -11.44
N ASN A 245 13.52 7.00 -11.95
CA ASN A 245 14.07 7.09 -13.31
C ASN A 245 13.04 6.82 -14.41
N LYS A 246 11.91 6.17 -14.08
CA LYS A 246 10.89 5.73 -15.06
C LYS A 246 9.52 6.39 -14.83
N MET A 247 9.35 7.11 -13.71
CA MET A 247 8.05 7.66 -13.34
C MET A 247 7.58 8.74 -14.32
N PRO A 248 6.28 8.74 -14.71
CA PRO A 248 5.72 9.75 -15.62
C PRO A 248 5.21 11.00 -14.90
N PHE A 249 5.83 11.39 -13.80
CA PHE A 249 5.41 12.47 -12.91
C PHE A 249 6.41 13.62 -12.92
N ALA A 250 5.92 14.85 -12.66
CA ALA A 250 6.74 16.06 -12.59
C ALA A 250 7.72 16.02 -11.40
N GLY A 251 7.28 15.46 -10.27
CA GLY A 251 8.07 15.40 -9.06
C GLY A 251 7.26 14.83 -7.91
N VAL A 252 7.70 15.10 -6.69
CA VAL A 252 7.05 14.57 -5.48
C VAL A 252 6.85 15.63 -4.41
N LYS A 253 5.81 15.45 -3.59
CA LYS A 253 5.70 15.99 -2.23
C LYS A 253 5.88 14.85 -1.24
N VAL A 254 6.37 15.14 -0.05
CA VAL A 254 6.67 14.13 0.96
C VAL A 254 6.09 14.55 2.30
N THR A 255 5.37 13.61 2.96
CA THR A 255 4.93 13.81 4.35
C THR A 255 5.52 12.73 5.26
N ARG A 256 5.61 13.02 6.55
CA ARG A 256 6.17 12.15 7.59
C ARG A 256 5.33 12.24 8.86
N PHE A 257 5.06 11.08 9.46
CA PHE A 257 4.58 10.96 10.83
C PHE A 257 5.78 10.98 11.78
N GLU A 258 5.75 11.88 12.77
CA GLU A 258 6.77 12.05 13.81
C GLU A 258 6.29 11.48 15.14
#